data_a7d22a6911ad51af74aa6a874155db4c
#
_entry.id   a7d22a6911ad51af74aa6a874155db4c
#
_cell.length_a   1.000
_cell.length_b   1.000
_cell.length_c   1.000
_cell.angle_alpha   90.00
_cell.angle_beta   90.00
_cell.angle_gamma   90.00
#
_symmetry.space_group_name_H-M   'P 1'
#
loop_
_entity.id
_entity.type
_entity.pdbx_description
1 polymer ?
#
loop_
_entity_poly.entity_id
_entity_poly.type
_entity_poly.pdbx_seq_one_letter_code
_entity_poly.pdbx_strand_id
1 'polypeptide(L)'
;VTHQELAAIYVLSEICPNQVSDQKQFEAGYKKLVTEYLPKEKDPVVALNLLSKQSSFKSILDEAKSDAKKAGDAKNKAICEDVATYNN
;
A
#
# COMPACT_ATOMS: atom_id res chain seq x y z
N VAL A 1 7.51 7.07 -10.84
CA VAL A 1 6.98 6.77 -9.50
C VAL A 1 7.06 8.02 -8.64
N THR A 2 5.95 8.43 -8.08
CA THR A 2 5.89 9.61 -7.22
C THR A 2 5.76 9.21 -5.76
N HIS A 3 6.08 10.15 -4.86
CA HIS A 3 5.88 9.93 -3.43
C HIS A 3 4.41 9.73 -3.10
N GLN A 4 3.50 10.41 -3.83
CA GLN A 4 2.06 10.23 -3.65
C GLN A 4 1.63 8.80 -3.95
N GLU A 5 2.16 8.22 -5.01
CA GLU A 5 1.87 6.82 -5.36
C GLU A 5 2.37 5.86 -4.30
N LEU A 6 3.58 6.08 -3.82
CA LEU A 6 4.16 5.23 -2.75
C LEU A 6 3.36 5.36 -1.46
N ALA A 7 2.90 6.57 -1.13
CA ALA A 7 2.08 6.78 0.06
C ALA A 7 0.74 6.05 -0.05
N ALA A 8 0.11 6.11 -1.22
CA ALA A 8 -1.16 5.41 -1.46
C ALA A 8 -0.97 3.90 -1.28
N ILE A 9 0.10 3.34 -1.81
CA ILE A 9 0.41 1.92 -1.67
C ILE A 9 0.66 1.57 -0.20
N TYR A 10 1.41 2.39 0.51
CA TYR A 10 1.68 2.14 1.91
C TYR A 10 0.41 2.14 2.75
N VAL A 11 -0.51 3.06 2.48
CA VAL A 11 -1.78 3.13 3.20
C VAL A 11 -2.58 1.83 3.03
N LEU A 12 -2.49 1.19 1.88
CA LEU A 12 -3.14 -0.10 1.66
C LEU A 12 -2.64 -1.16 2.63
N SER A 13 -1.35 -1.11 3.00
CA SER A 13 -0.80 -2.06 3.98
C SER A 13 -1.42 -1.89 5.37
N GLU A 14 -1.93 -0.70 5.67
CA GLU A 14 -2.54 -0.40 6.96
C GLU A 14 -4.03 -0.73 6.99
N ILE A 15 -4.74 -0.48 5.90
CA ILE A 15 -6.21 -0.67 5.88
C ILE A 15 -6.64 -2.04 5.38
N CYS A 16 -5.89 -2.64 4.47
CA CYS A 16 -6.31 -3.88 3.81
C CYS A 16 -6.35 -5.12 4.72
N PRO A 17 -5.50 -5.28 5.74
CA PRO A 17 -5.59 -6.45 6.61
C PRO A 17 -6.97 -6.64 7.25
N ASN A 18 -7.72 -5.56 7.43
CA ASN A 18 -9.08 -5.62 7.97
C ASN A 18 -10.14 -5.85 6.90
N GLN A 19 -9.76 -5.81 5.63
CA GLN A 19 -10.70 -5.86 4.50
C GLN A 19 -10.62 -7.16 3.72
N VAL A 20 -9.58 -7.96 3.92
CA VAL A 20 -9.38 -9.21 3.19
C VAL A 20 -9.41 -10.39 4.14
N SER A 21 -9.89 -11.54 3.67
CA SER A 21 -9.97 -12.75 4.47
C SER A 21 -8.66 -13.55 4.47
N ASP A 22 -7.91 -13.50 3.37
CA ASP A 22 -6.65 -14.23 3.24
C ASP A 22 -5.45 -13.27 3.35
N GLN A 23 -4.90 -13.21 4.55
CA GLN A 23 -3.78 -12.29 4.83
C GLN A 23 -2.51 -12.67 4.06
N LYS A 24 -2.24 -13.96 3.91
CA LYS A 24 -1.04 -14.41 3.18
C LYS A 24 -1.13 -14.08 1.72
N GLN A 25 -2.31 -14.24 1.13
CA GLN A 25 -2.53 -13.88 -0.26
C GLN A 25 -2.32 -12.39 -0.46
N PHE A 26 -2.87 -11.57 0.45
CA PHE A 26 -2.69 -10.13 0.38
C PHE A 26 -1.21 -9.75 0.47
N GLU A 27 -0.49 -10.32 1.42
CA GLU A 27 0.94 -10.02 1.60
C GLU A 27 1.75 -10.32 0.34
N ALA A 28 1.47 -11.45 -0.31
CA ALA A 28 2.16 -11.82 -1.54
C ALA A 28 1.87 -10.83 -2.67
N GLY A 29 0.61 -10.45 -2.83
CA GLY A 29 0.20 -9.48 -3.84
C GLY A 29 0.78 -8.09 -3.57
N TYR A 30 0.76 -7.67 -2.32
CA TYR A 30 1.32 -6.40 -1.89
C TYR A 30 2.83 -6.33 -2.17
N LYS A 31 3.54 -7.39 -1.81
CA LYS A 31 4.99 -7.47 -2.07
C LYS A 31 5.29 -7.33 -3.56
N LYS A 32 4.52 -8.00 -4.40
CA LYS A 32 4.71 -7.92 -5.84
C LYS A 32 4.44 -6.52 -6.35
N LEU A 33 3.37 -5.89 -5.87
CA LEU A 33 3.03 -4.53 -6.25
C LEU A 33 4.15 -3.55 -5.87
N VAL A 34 4.63 -3.61 -4.63
CA VAL A 34 5.71 -2.73 -4.17
C VAL A 34 6.99 -2.97 -4.97
N THR A 35 7.28 -4.23 -5.31
CA THR A 35 8.46 -4.56 -6.11
C THR A 35 8.40 -3.88 -7.48
N GLU A 36 7.23 -3.78 -8.08
CA GLU A 36 7.09 -3.12 -9.38
C GLU A 36 7.29 -1.61 -9.29
N TYR A 37 6.95 -1.01 -8.15
CA TYR A 37 7.16 0.41 -7.94
C TYR A 37 8.56 0.76 -7.49
N LEU A 38 9.26 -0.17 -6.83
CA LEU A 38 10.62 0.00 -6.34
C LEU A 38 11.51 -1.14 -6.84
N PRO A 39 11.67 -1.27 -8.16
CA PRO A 39 12.36 -2.44 -8.73
C PRO A 39 13.85 -2.51 -8.42
N LYS A 40 14.45 -1.39 -8.01
CA LYS A 40 15.88 -1.34 -7.71
C LYS A 40 16.20 -1.66 -6.25
N GLU A 41 15.16 -1.74 -5.40
CA GLU A 41 15.35 -2.04 -3.99
C GLU A 41 15.48 -3.55 -3.78
N LYS A 42 16.41 -3.93 -2.94
CA LYS A 42 16.61 -5.35 -2.63
C LYS A 42 15.44 -5.91 -1.84
N ASP A 43 14.90 -5.09 -0.92
CA ASP A 43 13.72 -5.44 -0.14
C ASP A 43 12.73 -4.27 -0.23
N PRO A 44 11.89 -4.25 -1.27
CA PRO A 44 11.02 -3.10 -1.53
C PRO A 44 10.05 -2.78 -0.40
N VAL A 45 9.50 -3.79 0.26
CA VAL A 45 8.56 -3.57 1.36
C VAL A 45 9.24 -2.88 2.54
N VAL A 46 10.44 -3.33 2.90
CA VAL A 46 11.22 -2.69 3.96
C VAL A 46 11.60 -1.26 3.56
N ALA A 47 12.01 -1.07 2.30
CA ALA A 47 12.35 0.26 1.80
C ALA A 47 11.18 1.23 1.93
N LEU A 48 9.97 0.78 1.57
CA LEU A 48 8.77 1.60 1.69
C LEU A 48 8.43 1.89 3.15
N ASN A 49 8.58 0.90 4.03
CA ASN A 49 8.36 1.10 5.46
C ASN A 49 9.30 2.14 6.05
N LEU A 50 10.57 2.11 5.64
CA LEU A 50 11.54 3.10 6.10
C LEU A 50 11.19 4.49 5.58
N LEU A 51 10.78 4.58 4.34
CA LEU A 51 10.34 5.85 3.75
C LEU A 51 9.15 6.43 4.51
N SER A 52 8.21 5.58 4.91
CA SER A 52 7.01 6.02 5.63
C SER A 52 7.31 6.66 6.97
N LYS A 53 8.48 6.40 7.54
CA LYS A 53 8.90 6.95 8.84
C LYS A 53 9.63 8.29 8.71
N GLN A 54 9.95 8.72 7.50
CA GLN A 54 10.62 10.00 7.30
C GLN A 54 9.64 11.14 7.50
N SER A 55 10.09 12.19 8.20
CA SER A 55 9.24 13.35 8.49
C SER A 55 8.77 14.05 7.22
N SER A 56 9.60 14.08 6.19
CA SER A 56 9.23 14.68 4.91
C SER A 56 8.12 13.94 4.18
N PHE A 57 7.92 12.66 4.51
CA PHE A 57 6.89 11.83 3.90
C PHE A 57 5.56 11.89 4.64
N LYS A 58 5.58 12.39 5.87
CA LYS A 58 4.41 12.34 6.75
C LYS A 58 3.18 13.07 6.18
N SER A 59 3.37 14.26 5.64
CA SER A 59 2.24 15.03 5.11
C SER A 59 1.62 14.35 3.89
N ILE A 60 2.45 13.69 3.08
CA ILE A 60 2.00 12.95 1.92
C ILE A 60 1.19 11.72 2.36
N LEU A 61 1.66 11.04 3.41
CA LEU A 61 0.94 9.91 4.00
C LEU A 61 -0.40 10.34 4.58
N ASP A 62 -0.42 11.45 5.32
CA ASP A 62 -1.65 11.96 5.90
C ASP A 62 -2.69 12.28 4.83
N GLU A 63 -2.26 12.85 3.72
CA GLU A 63 -3.13 13.12 2.58
C GLU A 63 -3.66 11.81 1.98
N ALA A 64 -2.80 10.82 1.81
CA ALA A 64 -3.21 9.52 1.27
C ALA A 64 -4.23 8.83 2.19
N LYS A 65 -4.03 8.91 3.51
CA LYS A 65 -4.98 8.37 4.48
C LYS A 65 -6.33 9.07 4.40
N SER A 66 -6.31 10.39 4.27
CA SER A 66 -7.52 11.19 4.13
C SER A 66 -8.28 10.80 2.86
N ASP A 67 -7.57 10.65 1.76
CA ASP A 67 -8.18 10.25 0.48
C ASP A 67 -8.80 8.85 0.56
N ALA A 68 -8.13 7.91 1.22
CA ALA A 68 -8.66 6.58 1.42
C ALA A 68 -9.95 6.61 2.24
N LYS A 69 -9.98 7.43 3.30
CA LYS A 69 -11.17 7.58 4.12
C LYS A 69 -12.33 8.15 3.32
N LYS A 70 -12.05 9.13 2.48
CA LYS A 70 -13.08 9.73 1.62
C LYS A 70 -13.62 8.76 0.58
N ALA A 71 -12.80 7.83 0.11
CA ALA A 71 -13.21 6.83 -0.87
C ALA A 71 -14.26 5.86 -0.31
N GLY A 72 -14.18 5.57 0.99
CA GLY A 72 -15.14 4.71 1.68
C GLY A 72 -14.76 3.23 1.68
N ASP A 73 -15.41 2.48 2.57
CA ASP A 73 -15.05 1.09 2.83
C ASP A 73 -15.24 0.18 1.61
N ALA A 74 -16.32 0.36 0.87
CA ALA A 74 -16.62 -0.51 -0.29
C ALA A 74 -15.52 -0.39 -1.35
N LYS A 75 -15.11 0.84 -1.64
CA LYS A 75 -14.06 1.08 -2.63
C LYS A 75 -12.71 0.57 -2.15
N ASN A 76 -12.41 0.79 -0.88
CA ASN A 76 -11.16 0.31 -0.29
C ASN A 76 -11.11 -1.23 -0.30
N LYS A 77 -12.22 -1.88 0.01
CA LYS A 77 -12.29 -3.34 -0.04
C LYS A 77 -12.00 -3.87 -1.44
N ALA A 78 -12.58 -3.24 -2.47
CA ALA A 78 -12.35 -3.65 -3.86
C ALA A 78 -10.87 -3.51 -4.22
N ILE A 79 -10.23 -2.40 -3.83
CA ILE A 79 -8.81 -2.19 -4.07
C ILE A 79 -7.97 -3.23 -3.33
N CYS A 80 -8.32 -3.53 -2.09
CA CYS A 80 -7.58 -4.52 -1.30
C CYS A 80 -7.67 -5.91 -1.91
N GLU A 81 -8.83 -6.28 -2.44
CA GLU A 81 -9.00 -7.55 -3.12
C GLU A 81 -8.19 -7.60 -4.42
N ASP A 82 -8.11 -6.49 -5.15
CA ASP A 82 -7.29 -6.40 -6.35
C ASP A 82 -5.81 -6.58 -6.02
N VAL A 83 -5.34 -6.01 -4.91
CA VAL A 83 -3.97 -6.20 -4.46
C VAL A 83 -3.73 -7.67 -4.09
N ALA A 84 -4.66 -8.28 -3.37
CA ALA A 84 -4.53 -9.67 -2.96
C ALA A 84 -4.40 -10.62 -4.15
N THR A 85 -5.04 -10.29 -5.27
CA THR A 85 -4.99 -11.10 -6.49
C THR A 85 -3.95 -10.63 -7.50
N TYR A 86 -3.20 -9.60 -7.16
CA TYR A 86 -2.23 -8.99 -8.06
C TYR A 86 -1.13 -9.95 -8.53
N ASN A 87 -0.89 -10.97 -7.75
CA ASN A 87 0.13 -11.97 -8.03
C ASN A 87 -0.22 -12.88 -9.21
N ASN A 88 -1.44 -12.83 -9.67
CA ASN A 88 -1.93 -13.68 -10.75
C ASN A 88 -1.71 -13.02 -12.14
#